data_4159ae4b47d8cabcc451982efdef18c2
#
_entry.id   4159ae4b47d8cabcc451982efdef18c2
#
_cell.length_a   1.000
_cell.length_b   1.000
_cell.length_c   1.000
_cell.angle_alpha   90.00
_cell.angle_beta   90.00
_cell.angle_gamma   90.00
#
_symmetry.space_group_name_H-M   'P 1'
#
loop_
_entity.id
_entity.type
_entity.pdbx_description
1 polymer ?
#
loop_
_entity_poly.entity_id
_entity_poly.type
_entity_poly.pdbx_seq_one_letter_code
_entity_poly.pdbx_strand_id
1 'polypeptide(L)'
;MYCQKCGKEIRDDATYCSSCGASVDGNNMNASPGRSAYYMPRAEKSVGTALVLGFLCAGLGHLYIGKLKRGLCILLANIFLGMLIMILYLSVFSDDYLTYDEAMGILILVFMLSIPSFIIWLWNLFDVNKLAKEYNDCIRRTGNPPW
;
A
#
# COMPACT_ATOMS: atom_id res chain seq x y z
N MET A 1 33.48 -36.19 -14.30
CA MET A 1 32.01 -36.18 -14.50
C MET A 1 31.58 -35.02 -15.40
N TYR A 2 30.35 -35.06 -15.95
CA TYR A 2 29.87 -34.01 -16.85
C TYR A 2 28.89 -33.07 -16.11
N CYS A 3 28.97 -31.80 -16.38
CA CYS A 3 28.05 -30.80 -15.81
C CYS A 3 26.65 -30.99 -16.44
N GLN A 4 25.64 -31.28 -15.61
CA GLN A 4 24.26 -31.50 -16.10
C GLN A 4 23.61 -30.25 -16.70
N LYS A 5 24.17 -29.05 -16.44
CA LYS A 5 23.63 -27.81 -16.94
C LYS A 5 24.21 -27.37 -18.30
N CYS A 6 25.51 -27.57 -18.53
CA CYS A 6 26.17 -27.09 -19.76
C CYS A 6 26.86 -28.24 -20.57
N GLY A 7 26.83 -29.49 -20.07
CA GLY A 7 27.40 -30.64 -20.74
C GLY A 7 28.92 -30.69 -20.77
N LYS A 8 29.65 -29.70 -20.20
CA LYS A 8 31.11 -29.73 -20.17
C LYS A 8 31.64 -30.70 -19.12
N GLU A 9 32.78 -31.29 -19.42
CA GLU A 9 33.51 -32.13 -18.50
C GLU A 9 34.10 -31.31 -17.35
N ILE A 10 33.89 -31.77 -16.13
CA ILE A 10 34.35 -31.19 -14.89
C ILE A 10 35.08 -32.22 -14.05
N ARG A 11 36.00 -31.77 -13.22
CA ARG A 11 36.73 -32.61 -12.29
C ARG A 11 35.75 -33.23 -11.29
N ASP A 12 36.05 -34.48 -10.87
CA ASP A 12 35.17 -35.24 -9.97
C ASP A 12 35.10 -34.70 -8.56
N ASP A 13 36.05 -33.83 -8.18
CA ASP A 13 36.13 -33.09 -6.89
C ASP A 13 35.60 -31.68 -6.95
N ALA A 14 35.05 -31.24 -8.10
CA ALA A 14 34.61 -29.87 -8.29
C ALA A 14 33.26 -29.60 -7.63
N THR A 15 33.19 -28.65 -6.75
CA THR A 15 31.95 -28.12 -6.10
C THR A 15 31.14 -27.23 -7.04
N TYR A 16 31.82 -26.62 -8.04
CA TYR A 16 31.21 -25.74 -9.04
C TYR A 16 31.77 -25.98 -10.43
N CYS A 17 30.94 -25.89 -11.47
CA CYS A 17 31.38 -25.99 -12.84
C CYS A 17 32.19 -24.74 -13.23
N SER A 18 33.43 -24.91 -13.66
CA SER A 18 34.33 -23.83 -14.09
C SER A 18 33.84 -23.09 -15.36
N SER A 19 32.92 -23.69 -16.13
CA SER A 19 32.42 -23.11 -17.38
C SER A 19 31.10 -22.35 -17.24
N CYS A 20 30.18 -22.79 -16.36
CA CYS A 20 28.87 -22.17 -16.22
C CYS A 20 28.53 -21.77 -14.78
N GLY A 21 29.42 -21.99 -13.81
CA GLY A 21 29.24 -21.64 -12.40
C GLY A 21 28.17 -22.45 -11.66
N ALA A 22 27.60 -23.49 -12.24
CA ALA A 22 26.62 -24.34 -11.58
C ALA A 22 27.26 -25.14 -10.43
N SER A 23 26.60 -25.23 -9.27
CA SER A 23 27.01 -26.11 -8.18
C SER A 23 26.81 -27.58 -8.61
N VAL A 24 27.74 -28.44 -8.23
CA VAL A 24 27.77 -29.86 -8.59
C VAL A 24 27.31 -30.76 -7.43
N ASP A 25 27.10 -30.15 -6.25
CA ASP A 25 26.64 -30.90 -5.07
C ASP A 25 25.23 -31.49 -5.31
N GLY A 26 25.14 -32.80 -5.24
CA GLY A 26 23.98 -33.62 -5.63
C GLY A 26 22.67 -33.36 -4.85
N ASN A 27 22.64 -32.41 -3.92
CA ASN A 27 21.46 -32.09 -3.11
C ASN A 27 20.76 -30.80 -3.48
N ASN A 28 21.22 -30.04 -4.50
CA ASN A 28 20.60 -28.78 -4.88
C ASN A 28 20.48 -28.60 -6.40
N MET A 29 19.82 -29.55 -7.08
CA MET A 29 19.61 -29.50 -8.54
C MET A 29 18.66 -28.40 -9.03
N ASN A 30 18.16 -27.51 -8.17
CA ASN A 30 17.23 -26.43 -8.53
C ASN A 30 17.77 -25.00 -8.31
N ALA A 31 19.06 -24.84 -8.01
CA ALA A 31 19.65 -23.51 -7.95
C ALA A 31 20.07 -23.05 -9.35
N SER A 32 19.23 -22.28 -10.01
CA SER A 32 19.61 -21.51 -11.20
C SER A 32 20.82 -20.64 -10.91
N PRO A 33 21.98 -20.82 -11.59
CA PRO A 33 23.13 -19.95 -11.39
C PRO A 33 22.92 -18.64 -12.13
N GLY A 34 22.76 -17.58 -11.40
CA GLY A 34 22.76 -16.26 -11.98
C GLY A 34 21.87 -15.22 -11.34
N ARG A 35 21.20 -15.53 -10.23
CA ARG A 35 20.54 -14.53 -9.38
C ARG A 35 20.53 -14.97 -7.93
N SER A 36 21.71 -15.00 -7.32
CA SER A 36 21.82 -14.71 -5.89
C SER A 36 21.71 -13.20 -5.66
N ALA A 37 20.79 -12.53 -6.33
CA ALA A 37 20.12 -11.46 -5.69
C ALA A 37 19.33 -12.16 -4.57
N TYR A 38 19.71 -11.97 -3.34
CA TYR A 38 19.01 -12.34 -2.14
C TYR A 38 17.56 -11.88 -2.32
N TYR A 39 16.75 -12.79 -2.92
CA TYR A 39 15.33 -12.53 -3.13
C TYR A 39 14.69 -12.67 -1.77
N MET A 40 14.73 -11.58 -1.01
CA MET A 40 13.82 -11.45 0.11
C MET A 40 12.42 -11.42 -0.50
N PRO A 41 11.60 -12.47 -0.31
CA PRO A 41 10.21 -12.38 -0.72
C PRO A 41 9.63 -11.14 -0.04
N ARG A 42 9.22 -10.16 -0.85
CA ARG A 42 8.59 -8.97 -0.29
C ARG A 42 7.40 -9.44 0.52
N ALA A 43 7.43 -9.11 1.81
CA ALA A 43 6.40 -9.55 2.74
C ALA A 43 5.02 -9.08 2.29
N GLU A 44 4.04 -9.96 2.36
CA GLU A 44 2.64 -9.61 2.20
C GLU A 44 2.26 -8.50 3.18
N LYS A 45 1.43 -7.58 2.75
CA LYS A 45 0.94 -6.50 3.61
C LYS A 45 -0.32 -6.94 4.34
N SER A 46 -0.39 -6.64 5.62
CA SER A 46 -1.59 -6.92 6.40
C SER A 46 -2.77 -6.07 5.92
N VAL A 47 -3.82 -6.73 5.43
CA VAL A 47 -5.07 -6.08 5.01
C VAL A 47 -5.72 -5.38 6.21
N GLY A 48 -5.68 -5.99 7.40
CA GLY A 48 -6.20 -5.40 8.63
C GLY A 48 -5.49 -4.09 9.00
N THR A 49 -4.16 -4.06 8.94
CA THR A 49 -3.38 -2.82 9.20
C THR A 49 -3.71 -1.73 8.19
N ALA A 50 -3.85 -2.07 6.90
CA ALA A 50 -4.23 -1.12 5.86
C ALA A 50 -5.63 -0.51 6.12
N LEU A 51 -6.58 -1.33 6.55
CA LEU A 51 -7.94 -0.89 6.90
C LEU A 51 -7.96 0.00 8.15
N VAL A 52 -7.25 -0.38 9.22
CA VAL A 52 -7.14 0.43 10.44
C VAL A 52 -6.55 1.80 10.13
N LEU A 53 -5.47 1.86 9.35
CA LEU A 53 -4.87 3.12 8.92
C LEU A 53 -5.83 3.95 8.04
N GLY A 54 -6.57 3.31 7.13
CA GLY A 54 -7.57 3.96 6.29
C GLY A 54 -8.79 4.45 7.07
N PHE A 55 -9.14 3.75 8.17
CA PHE A 55 -10.21 4.15 9.08
C PHE A 55 -9.84 5.38 9.92
N LEU A 56 -8.63 5.39 10.50
CA LEU A 56 -8.13 6.51 11.32
C LEU A 56 -7.92 7.77 10.49
N CYS A 57 -7.33 7.64 9.30
CA CYS A 57 -7.10 8.76 8.39
C CYS A 57 -7.29 8.31 6.95
N ALA A 58 -8.23 8.93 6.25
CA ALA A 58 -8.43 8.67 4.83
C ALA A 58 -7.14 9.00 4.06
N GLY A 59 -6.63 8.00 3.31
CA GLY A 59 -5.37 8.10 2.56
C GLY A 59 -4.18 7.36 3.18
N LEU A 60 -4.08 7.19 4.51
CA LEU A 60 -2.96 6.46 5.14
C LEU A 60 -2.92 4.98 4.73
N GLY A 61 -4.07 4.34 4.56
CA GLY A 61 -4.15 2.97 4.05
C GLY A 61 -3.51 2.82 2.67
N HIS A 62 -3.71 3.78 1.76
CA HIS A 62 -3.09 3.82 0.44
C HIS A 62 -1.58 4.03 0.51
N LEU A 63 -1.10 4.89 1.43
CA LEU A 63 0.33 5.09 1.67
C LEU A 63 0.98 3.80 2.16
N TYR A 64 0.35 3.09 3.08
CA TYR A 64 0.83 1.80 3.58
C TYR A 64 0.95 0.75 2.46
N ILE A 65 -0.01 0.69 1.54
CA ILE A 65 0.02 -0.23 0.39
C ILE A 65 1.11 0.15 -0.62
N GLY A 66 1.53 1.43 -0.67
CA GLY A 66 2.56 1.95 -1.57
C GLY A 66 2.03 2.81 -2.72
N LYS A 67 0.73 3.12 -2.76
CA LYS A 67 0.15 4.09 -3.72
C LYS A 67 0.27 5.53 -3.18
N LEU A 68 1.52 6.02 -3.10
CA LEU A 68 1.86 7.31 -2.49
C LEU A 68 1.06 8.48 -3.08
N LYS A 69 1.04 8.64 -4.40
CA LYS A 69 0.34 9.76 -5.07
C LYS A 69 -1.14 9.78 -4.73
N ARG A 70 -1.81 8.62 -4.84
CA ARG A 70 -3.24 8.51 -4.58
C ARG A 70 -3.55 8.73 -3.10
N GLY A 71 -2.78 8.10 -2.20
CA GLY A 71 -2.93 8.25 -0.75
C GLY A 71 -2.71 9.69 -0.29
N LEU A 72 -1.68 10.36 -0.80
CA LEU A 72 -1.38 11.75 -0.47
C LEU A 72 -2.48 12.71 -0.94
N CYS A 73 -2.99 12.55 -2.17
CA CYS A 73 -4.09 13.38 -2.67
C CYS A 73 -5.36 13.23 -1.82
N ILE A 74 -5.73 12.00 -1.44
CA ILE A 74 -6.91 11.75 -0.60
C ILE A 74 -6.69 12.34 0.80
N LEU A 75 -5.50 12.18 1.38
CA LEU A 75 -5.14 12.71 2.69
C LEU A 75 -5.23 14.24 2.71
N LEU A 76 -4.60 14.92 1.76
CA LEU A 76 -4.60 16.37 1.68
C LEU A 76 -6.02 16.93 1.44
N ALA A 77 -6.80 16.30 0.57
CA ALA A 77 -8.19 16.69 0.33
C ALA A 77 -9.05 16.57 1.60
N ASN A 78 -8.89 15.48 2.37
CA ASN A 78 -9.60 15.31 3.64
C ASN A 78 -9.16 16.31 4.72
N ILE A 79 -7.86 16.58 4.82
CA ILE A 79 -7.36 17.60 5.76
C ILE A 79 -7.94 18.97 5.41
N PHE A 80 -7.89 19.34 4.12
CA PHE A 80 -8.43 20.64 3.67
C PHE A 80 -9.94 20.77 3.96
N LEU A 81 -10.72 19.74 3.60
CA LEU A 81 -12.16 19.73 3.86
C LEU A 81 -12.47 19.74 5.36
N GLY A 82 -11.73 18.95 6.15
CA GLY A 82 -11.87 18.93 7.60
C GLY A 82 -11.55 20.27 8.26
N MET A 83 -10.49 20.95 7.80
CA MET A 83 -10.17 22.31 8.26
C MET A 83 -11.27 23.29 7.92
N LEU A 84 -11.82 23.25 6.71
CA LEU A 84 -12.93 24.12 6.30
C LEU A 84 -14.17 23.90 7.19
N ILE A 85 -14.56 22.65 7.40
CA ILE A 85 -15.69 22.28 8.27
C ILE A 85 -15.43 22.78 9.71
N MET A 86 -14.19 22.60 10.21
CA MET A 86 -13.81 23.01 11.56
C MET A 86 -13.87 24.54 11.73
N ILE A 87 -13.42 25.31 10.75
CA ILE A 87 -13.49 26.77 10.77
C ILE A 87 -14.95 27.24 10.79
N LEU A 88 -15.79 26.68 9.91
CA LEU A 88 -17.22 27.00 9.88
C LEU A 88 -17.92 26.64 11.19
N TYR A 89 -17.59 25.49 11.77
CA TYR A 89 -18.14 25.07 13.06
C TYR A 89 -17.74 26.02 14.19
N LEU A 90 -16.44 26.38 14.26
CA LEU A 90 -15.94 27.28 15.29
C LEU A 90 -16.51 28.70 15.15
N SER A 91 -16.82 29.20 13.96
CA SER A 91 -17.39 30.50 13.75
C SER A 91 -18.75 30.66 14.45
N VAL A 92 -19.54 29.58 14.55
CA VAL A 92 -20.81 29.58 15.26
C VAL A 92 -20.65 29.84 16.77
N PHE A 93 -19.54 29.40 17.36
CA PHE A 93 -19.32 29.47 18.80
C PHE A 93 -18.45 30.66 19.22
N SER A 94 -17.74 31.30 18.30
CA SER A 94 -16.84 32.41 18.60
C SER A 94 -17.43 33.77 18.32
N ASP A 95 -18.57 33.84 17.64
CA ASP A 95 -19.18 35.12 17.24
C ASP A 95 -20.42 35.39 18.08
N ASP A 96 -20.26 36.29 19.09
CA ASP A 96 -21.32 36.71 20.01
C ASP A 96 -22.43 37.52 19.33
N TYR A 97 -22.21 37.96 18.09
CA TYR A 97 -23.17 38.80 17.32
C TYR A 97 -23.97 37.98 16.30
N LEU A 98 -23.72 36.69 16.21
CA LEU A 98 -24.39 35.82 15.23
C LEU A 98 -25.87 35.65 15.56
N THR A 99 -26.75 36.01 14.63
CA THR A 99 -28.17 35.75 14.82
C THR A 99 -28.48 34.24 14.76
N TYR A 100 -29.60 33.84 15.38
CA TYR A 100 -30.02 32.42 15.38
C TYR A 100 -30.18 31.87 13.97
N ASP A 101 -30.71 32.67 13.04
CA ASP A 101 -30.93 32.25 11.64
C ASP A 101 -29.60 32.02 10.88
N GLU A 102 -28.61 32.90 11.12
CA GLU A 102 -27.26 32.74 10.53
C GLU A 102 -26.53 31.53 11.09
N ALA A 103 -26.61 31.32 12.41
CA ALA A 103 -26.03 30.13 13.04
C ALA A 103 -26.64 28.85 12.50
N MET A 104 -27.97 28.80 12.34
CA MET A 104 -28.65 27.65 11.76
C MET A 104 -28.25 27.43 10.29
N GLY A 105 -28.09 28.48 9.49
CA GLY A 105 -27.62 28.42 8.12
C GLY A 105 -26.22 27.78 8.02
N ILE A 106 -25.28 28.21 8.89
CA ILE A 106 -23.92 27.62 8.94
C ILE A 106 -23.96 26.16 9.35
N LEU A 107 -24.75 25.78 10.35
CA LEU A 107 -24.89 24.39 10.80
C LEU A 107 -25.46 23.49 9.69
N ILE A 108 -26.43 23.96 8.94
CA ILE A 108 -26.98 23.25 7.77
C ILE A 108 -25.88 23.06 6.71
N LEU A 109 -25.09 24.09 6.44
CA LEU A 109 -23.98 24.04 5.50
C LEU A 109 -22.93 23.02 5.95
N VAL A 110 -22.53 23.02 7.21
CA VAL A 110 -21.62 22.06 7.83
C VAL A 110 -22.15 20.63 7.66
N PHE A 111 -23.43 20.42 7.94
CA PHE A 111 -24.07 19.11 7.77
C PHE A 111 -24.05 18.66 6.30
N MET A 112 -24.39 19.53 5.35
CA MET A 112 -24.35 19.23 3.92
C MET A 112 -22.92 18.89 3.43
N LEU A 113 -21.89 19.56 3.93
CA LEU A 113 -20.49 19.26 3.61
C LEU A 113 -19.99 17.97 4.27
N SER A 114 -20.57 17.57 5.38
CA SER A 114 -20.18 16.32 6.08
C SER A 114 -20.63 15.07 5.34
N ILE A 115 -21.74 15.12 4.61
CA ILE A 115 -22.26 13.97 3.84
C ILE A 115 -21.25 13.49 2.78
N PRO A 116 -20.78 14.33 1.83
CA PRO A 116 -19.80 13.89 0.84
C PRO A 116 -18.47 13.47 1.48
N SER A 117 -18.06 14.12 2.57
CA SER A 117 -16.87 13.72 3.33
C SER A 117 -17.00 12.29 3.87
N PHE A 118 -18.15 11.95 4.44
CA PHE A 118 -18.45 10.61 4.93
C PHE A 118 -18.47 9.56 3.81
N ILE A 119 -19.07 9.90 2.67
CA ILE A 119 -19.11 9.02 1.49
C ILE A 119 -17.71 8.75 0.97
N ILE A 120 -16.85 9.77 0.86
CA ILE A 120 -15.45 9.64 0.44
C ILE A 120 -14.68 8.76 1.44
N TRP A 121 -14.90 8.96 2.73
CA TRP A 121 -14.26 8.16 3.79
C TRP A 121 -14.67 6.68 3.69
N LEU A 122 -15.96 6.40 3.52
CA LEU A 122 -16.47 5.04 3.36
C LEU A 122 -15.91 4.37 2.10
N TRP A 123 -15.93 5.08 0.97
CA TRP A 123 -15.36 4.60 -0.29
C TRP A 123 -13.86 4.30 -0.16
N ASN A 124 -13.12 5.15 0.55
CA ASN A 124 -11.70 4.94 0.84
C ASN A 124 -11.42 3.59 1.53
N LEU A 125 -12.28 3.16 2.47
CA LEU A 125 -12.13 1.87 3.15
C LEU A 125 -12.30 0.69 2.19
N PHE A 126 -13.29 0.75 1.30
CA PHE A 126 -13.50 -0.30 0.28
C PHE A 126 -12.33 -0.34 -0.70
N ASP A 127 -11.84 0.81 -1.15
CA ASP A 127 -10.74 0.91 -2.10
C ASP A 127 -9.43 0.37 -1.49
N VAL A 128 -9.12 0.72 -0.25
CA VAL A 128 -7.94 0.20 0.49
C VAL A 128 -8.01 -1.31 0.63
N ASN A 129 -9.17 -1.87 0.98
CA ASN A 129 -9.35 -3.32 1.11
C ASN A 129 -9.07 -4.04 -0.22
N LYS A 130 -9.64 -3.52 -1.31
CA LYS A 130 -9.43 -4.07 -2.66
C LYS A 130 -7.94 -4.02 -3.04
N LEU A 131 -7.31 -2.86 -2.89
CA LEU A 131 -5.91 -2.65 -3.25
C LEU A 131 -4.93 -3.51 -2.41
N ALA A 132 -5.21 -3.71 -1.13
CA ALA A 132 -4.40 -4.56 -0.27
C ALA A 132 -4.46 -6.03 -0.71
N LYS A 133 -5.65 -6.50 -1.11
CA LYS A 133 -5.82 -7.86 -1.66
C LYS A 133 -5.11 -8.01 -3.00
N GLU A 134 -5.28 -7.06 -3.93
CA GLU A 134 -4.61 -7.05 -5.24
C GLU A 134 -3.07 -7.07 -5.08
N TYR A 135 -2.54 -6.30 -4.13
CA TYR A 135 -1.11 -6.29 -3.81
C TYR A 135 -0.62 -7.66 -3.37
N ASN A 136 -1.31 -8.28 -2.39
CA ASN A 136 -0.92 -9.58 -1.86
C ASN A 136 -1.07 -10.69 -2.91
N ASP A 137 -2.12 -10.67 -3.72
CA ASP A 137 -2.31 -11.64 -4.81
C ASP A 137 -1.22 -11.52 -5.88
N CYS A 138 -0.78 -10.30 -6.19
CA CYS A 138 0.33 -10.10 -7.11
C CYS A 138 1.64 -10.63 -6.53
N ILE A 139 1.95 -10.35 -5.24
CA ILE A 139 3.12 -10.90 -4.56
C ILE A 139 3.10 -12.43 -4.56
N ARG A 140 1.96 -13.07 -4.29
CA ARG A 140 1.84 -14.53 -4.31
C ARG A 140 2.09 -15.15 -5.68
N ARG A 141 1.64 -14.48 -6.76
CA ARG A 141 1.76 -14.99 -8.13
C ARG A 141 3.11 -14.72 -8.76
N THR A 142 3.66 -13.53 -8.56
CA THR A 142 4.84 -13.04 -9.30
C THR A 142 6.07 -12.84 -8.42
N GLY A 143 5.89 -12.80 -7.09
CA GLY A 143 6.93 -12.43 -6.14
C GLY A 143 7.30 -10.93 -6.16
N ASN A 144 6.69 -10.13 -7.03
CA ASN A 144 6.96 -8.70 -7.19
C ASN A 144 5.71 -7.87 -6.91
N PRO A 145 5.86 -6.62 -6.41
CA PRO A 145 4.73 -5.73 -6.23
C PRO A 145 4.17 -5.27 -7.58
N PRO A 146 2.85 -4.98 -7.66
CA PRO A 146 2.20 -4.56 -8.90
C PRO A 146 2.52 -3.11 -9.31
N TRP A 147 3.09 -2.31 -8.42
CA TRP A 147 3.49 -0.90 -8.63
C TRP A 147 4.71 -0.55 -7.80
#